data_c76fefe1d8003de7640ae98c6076cc26
#
_entry.id   c76fefe1d8003de7640ae98c6076cc26
#
_cell.length_a   1.000
_cell.length_b   1.000
_cell.length_c   1.000
_cell.angle_alpha   90.00
_cell.angle_beta   90.00
_cell.angle_gamma   90.00
#
_symmetry.space_group_name_H-M   'P 1'
#
loop_
_entity.id
_entity.type
_entity.pdbx_description
1 polymer ?
#
loop_
_entity_poly.entity_id
_entity_poly.type
_entity_poly.pdbx_seq_one_letter_code
_entity_poly.pdbx_strand_id
1 'polypeptide(L)'
;MTVAVLVPVKAFAEAKVRLAPALDPDARIRLVRAMAEHVVRAAGDVPVTVVCDDDEVASWARALGASVVWAPKRGLNGAVMEGVATLAAQGAKQVVVAHADLPLAADLASVAAFAGVTLVPDRRDDGTNVACVPSDADFRFSYGPGSLARHTAETLRLGVPLRVLREPLLAWDVDIPADLDWART
;
A
#
# COMPACT_ATOMS: atom_id res chain seq x y z
N MET A 1 11.40 -16.36 7.21
CA MET A 1 11.32 -15.70 5.88
C MET A 1 11.52 -14.23 6.08
N THR A 2 12.30 -13.55 5.24
CA THR A 2 12.51 -12.10 5.36
C THR A 2 11.34 -11.39 4.70
N VAL A 3 10.56 -10.66 5.49
CA VAL A 3 9.41 -9.86 5.03
C VAL A 3 9.82 -8.40 4.99
N ALA A 4 9.32 -7.65 4.01
CA ALA A 4 9.42 -6.19 3.96
C ALA A 4 8.06 -5.59 3.61
N VAL A 5 7.78 -4.39 4.10
CA VAL A 5 6.59 -3.62 3.75
C VAL A 5 6.98 -2.53 2.74
N LEU A 6 6.22 -2.39 1.67
CA LEU A 6 6.33 -1.35 0.66
C LEU A 6 5.09 -0.46 0.69
N VAL A 7 5.27 0.84 0.87
CA VAL A 7 4.18 1.82 0.89
C VAL A 7 4.37 2.81 -0.26
N PRO A 8 3.56 2.76 -1.33
CA PRO A 8 3.58 3.77 -2.36
C PRO A 8 2.93 5.07 -1.85
N VAL A 9 3.65 6.18 -1.94
CA VAL A 9 3.19 7.48 -1.48
C VAL A 9 3.42 8.52 -2.57
N LYS A 10 2.33 9.14 -3.03
CA LYS A 10 2.36 10.29 -3.95
C LYS A 10 2.60 11.58 -3.18
N ALA A 11 3.06 12.64 -3.87
CA ALA A 11 3.14 13.99 -3.32
C ALA A 11 1.88 14.35 -2.52
N PHE A 12 2.04 14.75 -1.26
CA PHE A 12 0.91 15.00 -0.35
C PHE A 12 -0.06 16.06 -0.87
N ALA A 13 0.46 17.09 -1.52
CA ALA A 13 -0.35 18.16 -2.12
C ALA A 13 -1.25 17.69 -3.27
N GLU A 14 -0.85 16.63 -3.99
CA GLU A 14 -1.56 16.08 -5.13
C GLU A 14 -2.51 14.92 -4.76
N ALA A 15 -2.41 14.41 -3.53
CA ALA A 15 -3.20 13.27 -3.11
C ALA A 15 -4.65 13.66 -2.75
N LYS A 16 -5.56 12.69 -2.93
CA LYS A 16 -6.96 12.77 -2.45
C LYS A 16 -7.74 14.01 -2.88
N VAL A 17 -7.57 14.47 -4.12
CA VAL A 17 -8.28 15.64 -4.68
C VAL A 17 -9.81 15.48 -4.59
N ARG A 18 -10.32 14.25 -4.62
CA ARG A 18 -11.75 13.96 -4.46
C ARG A 18 -12.32 14.33 -3.09
N LEU A 19 -11.47 14.58 -2.08
CA LEU A 19 -11.90 15.07 -0.76
C LEU A 19 -12.07 16.60 -0.72
N ALA A 20 -11.74 17.34 -1.78
CA ALA A 20 -11.86 18.80 -1.83
C ALA A 20 -13.26 19.36 -1.47
N PRO A 21 -14.38 18.66 -1.73
CA PRO A 21 -15.68 19.13 -1.26
C PRO A 21 -15.86 19.13 0.27
N ALA A 22 -15.07 18.35 1.00
CA ALA A 22 -15.18 18.21 2.46
C ALA A 22 -13.98 18.78 3.23
N LEU A 23 -12.83 18.95 2.60
CA LEU A 23 -11.59 19.37 3.23
C LEU A 23 -10.88 20.45 2.41
N ASP A 24 -10.46 21.51 3.08
CA ASP A 24 -9.53 22.49 2.48
C ASP A 24 -8.18 21.82 2.13
N PRO A 25 -7.34 22.46 1.30
CA PRO A 25 -6.06 21.89 0.88
C PRO A 25 -5.15 21.48 2.04
N ASP A 26 -5.04 22.31 3.08
CA ASP A 26 -4.15 22.05 4.21
C ASP A 26 -4.69 20.92 5.09
N ALA A 27 -5.99 20.87 5.34
CA ALA A 27 -6.64 19.77 6.06
C ALA A 27 -6.46 18.44 5.32
N ARG A 28 -6.57 18.47 3.98
CA ARG A 28 -6.35 17.29 3.13
C ARG A 28 -4.90 16.81 3.20
N ILE A 29 -3.92 17.70 3.08
CA ILE A 29 -2.49 17.35 3.21
C ILE A 29 -2.21 16.72 4.59
N ARG A 30 -2.72 17.34 5.67
CA ARG A 30 -2.57 16.80 7.03
C ARG A 30 -3.16 15.41 7.16
N LEU A 31 -4.36 15.18 6.61
CA LEU A 31 -5.02 13.87 6.66
C LEU A 31 -4.22 12.82 5.90
N VAL A 32 -3.81 13.09 4.66
CA VAL A 32 -3.05 12.16 3.83
C VAL A 32 -1.74 11.77 4.51
N ARG A 33 -1.03 12.76 5.07
CA ARG A 33 0.23 12.52 5.79
C ARG A 33 0.01 11.69 7.04
N ALA A 34 -1.06 11.97 7.81
CA ALA A 34 -1.39 11.21 9.02
C ALA A 34 -1.74 9.75 8.69
N MET A 35 -2.53 9.50 7.65
CA MET A 35 -2.86 8.14 7.20
C MET A 35 -1.62 7.38 6.73
N ALA A 36 -0.77 8.00 5.91
CA ALA A 36 0.48 7.40 5.45
C ALA A 36 1.41 7.05 6.63
N GLU A 37 1.53 7.94 7.62
CA GLU A 37 2.31 7.68 8.84
C GLU A 37 1.73 6.52 9.65
N HIS A 38 0.40 6.44 9.75
CA HIS A 38 -0.28 5.35 10.42
C HIS A 38 0.01 4.00 9.75
N VAL A 39 -0.07 3.93 8.41
CA VAL A 39 0.25 2.72 7.64
C VAL A 39 1.71 2.30 7.83
N VAL A 40 2.66 3.25 7.80
CA VAL A 40 4.07 2.97 8.06
C VAL A 40 4.26 2.36 9.45
N ARG A 41 3.59 2.89 10.47
CA ARG A 41 3.66 2.38 11.85
C ARG A 41 2.96 1.03 12.03
N ALA A 42 1.94 0.74 11.24
CA ALA A 42 1.23 -0.54 11.27
C ALA A 42 2.08 -1.75 10.83
N ALA A 43 3.25 -1.50 10.25
CA ALA A 43 4.23 -2.54 9.94
C ALA A 43 4.93 -3.13 11.18
N GLY A 44 4.86 -2.45 12.34
CA GLY A 44 5.55 -2.88 13.56
C GLY A 44 7.07 -2.94 13.36
N ASP A 45 7.67 -4.08 13.67
CA ASP A 45 9.12 -4.31 13.54
C ASP A 45 9.56 -4.71 12.12
N VAL A 46 8.64 -4.86 11.17
CA VAL A 46 8.97 -5.21 9.78
C VAL A 46 9.57 -3.99 9.08
N PRO A 47 10.72 -4.13 8.39
CA PRO A 47 11.32 -3.03 7.65
C PRO A 47 10.36 -2.42 6.63
N VAL A 48 10.24 -1.09 6.65
CA VAL A 48 9.38 -0.34 5.72
C VAL A 48 10.23 0.39 4.68
N THR A 49 9.77 0.32 3.44
CA THR A 49 10.26 1.12 2.34
C THR A 49 9.11 1.92 1.75
N VAL A 50 9.30 3.22 1.60
CA VAL A 50 8.38 4.10 0.87
C VAL A 50 8.87 4.24 -0.56
N VAL A 51 8.00 4.00 -1.54
CA VAL A 51 8.30 4.31 -2.94
C VAL A 51 7.59 5.61 -3.33
N CYS A 52 8.34 6.58 -3.84
CA CYS A 52 7.84 7.92 -4.17
C CYS A 52 8.67 8.58 -5.28
N ASP A 53 8.19 9.75 -5.73
CA ASP A 53 8.87 10.64 -6.69
C ASP A 53 8.79 12.12 -6.25
N ASP A 54 8.69 12.35 -4.92
CA ASP A 54 8.55 13.66 -4.30
C ASP A 54 9.51 13.82 -3.13
N ASP A 55 10.27 14.93 -3.09
CA ASP A 55 11.32 15.16 -2.10
C ASP A 55 10.78 15.36 -0.67
N GLU A 56 9.58 15.96 -0.52
CA GLU A 56 8.93 16.10 0.77
C GLU A 56 8.55 14.74 1.34
N VAL A 57 7.95 13.88 0.51
CA VAL A 57 7.61 12.50 0.88
C VAL A 57 8.86 11.71 1.24
N ALA A 58 9.92 11.81 0.44
CA ALA A 58 11.17 11.11 0.71
C ALA A 58 11.81 11.55 2.04
N SER A 59 11.81 12.85 2.32
CA SER A 59 12.33 13.41 3.57
C SER A 59 11.49 12.98 4.77
N TRP A 60 10.17 13.01 4.64
CA TRP A 60 9.23 12.54 5.64
C TRP A 60 9.41 11.04 5.94
N ALA A 61 9.53 10.21 4.92
CA ALA A 61 9.72 8.76 5.09
C ALA A 61 11.01 8.44 5.87
N ARG A 62 12.12 9.11 5.52
CA ARG A 62 13.40 8.95 6.22
C ARG A 62 13.32 9.40 7.69
N ALA A 63 12.57 10.47 7.98
CA ALA A 63 12.35 10.94 9.35
C ALA A 63 11.58 9.93 10.22
N LEU A 64 10.77 9.05 9.59
CA LEU A 64 10.09 7.93 10.26
C LEU A 64 10.96 6.66 10.36
N GLY A 65 12.19 6.67 9.86
CA GLY A 65 13.06 5.51 9.82
C GLY A 65 12.81 4.56 8.64
N ALA A 66 11.95 4.92 7.71
CA ALA A 66 11.71 4.13 6.51
C ALA A 66 12.81 4.32 5.46
N SER A 67 13.12 3.27 4.71
CA SER A 67 13.92 3.37 3.49
C SER A 67 13.12 4.03 2.36
N VAL A 68 13.79 4.54 1.34
CA VAL A 68 13.13 5.19 0.19
C VAL A 68 13.62 4.59 -1.11
N VAL A 69 12.67 4.22 -1.97
CA VAL A 69 12.90 3.93 -3.39
C VAL A 69 12.40 5.11 -4.21
N TRP A 70 13.28 5.70 -4.99
CA TRP A 70 12.96 6.84 -5.86
C TRP A 70 12.53 6.33 -7.23
N ALA A 71 11.26 6.51 -7.62
CA ALA A 71 10.67 5.95 -8.83
C ALA A 71 9.91 7.01 -9.67
N PRO A 72 10.61 7.98 -10.27
CA PRO A 72 9.98 9.10 -10.95
C PRO A 72 9.24 8.66 -12.21
N LYS A 73 8.06 9.26 -12.45
CA LYS A 73 7.25 9.11 -13.67
C LYS A 73 6.83 7.66 -14.00
N ARG A 74 6.77 6.78 -12.99
CA ARG A 74 6.39 5.36 -13.16
C ARG A 74 4.88 5.12 -13.00
N GLY A 75 4.14 6.09 -12.43
CA GLY A 75 2.79 5.85 -11.95
C GLY A 75 2.76 4.78 -10.83
N LEU A 76 1.58 4.53 -10.26
CA LEU A 76 1.46 3.63 -9.11
C LEU A 76 2.00 2.22 -9.40
N ASN A 77 1.54 1.59 -10.49
CA ASN A 77 1.91 0.20 -10.79
C ASN A 77 3.41 0.05 -11.06
N GLY A 78 3.99 0.96 -11.83
CA GLY A 78 5.43 0.95 -12.13
C GLY A 78 6.29 1.22 -10.91
N ALA A 79 5.89 2.15 -10.04
CA ALA A 79 6.58 2.44 -8.79
C ALA A 79 6.56 1.24 -7.84
N VAL A 80 5.40 0.58 -7.70
CA VAL A 80 5.28 -0.64 -6.87
C VAL A 80 6.17 -1.77 -7.41
N MET A 81 6.15 -2.03 -8.73
CA MET A 81 7.01 -3.06 -9.33
C MET A 81 8.49 -2.76 -9.09
N GLU A 82 8.93 -1.52 -9.23
CA GLU A 82 10.32 -1.12 -8.95
C GLU A 82 10.67 -1.27 -7.47
N GLY A 83 9.77 -0.90 -6.56
CA GLY A 83 9.93 -1.11 -5.13
C GLY A 83 10.07 -2.58 -4.75
N VAL A 84 9.22 -3.45 -5.28
CA VAL A 84 9.28 -4.91 -5.05
C VAL A 84 10.58 -5.49 -5.58
N ALA A 85 10.99 -5.12 -6.81
CA ALA A 85 12.25 -5.58 -7.38
C ALA A 85 13.47 -5.15 -6.55
N THR A 86 13.46 -3.91 -6.05
CA THR A 86 14.51 -3.38 -5.16
C THR A 86 14.58 -4.18 -3.85
N LEU A 87 13.43 -4.44 -3.22
CA LEU A 87 13.38 -5.23 -1.99
C LEU A 87 13.78 -6.69 -2.20
N ALA A 88 13.42 -7.28 -3.33
CA ALA A 88 13.87 -8.61 -3.74
C ALA A 88 15.40 -8.69 -3.85
N ALA A 89 16.01 -7.70 -4.51
CA ALA A 89 17.47 -7.58 -4.61
C ALA A 89 18.17 -7.40 -3.26
N GLN A 90 17.47 -6.83 -2.27
CA GLN A 90 17.93 -6.69 -0.88
C GLN A 90 17.68 -7.94 -0.03
N GLY A 91 17.11 -9.01 -0.61
CA GLY A 91 16.91 -10.30 0.04
C GLY A 91 15.55 -10.52 0.70
N ALA A 92 14.59 -9.60 0.52
CA ALA A 92 13.21 -9.86 0.94
C ALA A 92 12.65 -11.06 0.17
N LYS A 93 11.96 -11.97 0.86
CA LYS A 93 11.30 -13.15 0.27
C LYS A 93 9.82 -12.92 0.05
N GLN A 94 9.23 -12.07 0.88
CA GLN A 94 7.85 -11.61 0.70
C GLN A 94 7.81 -10.09 0.87
N VAL A 95 7.01 -9.44 0.03
CA VAL A 95 6.78 -8.00 0.09
C VAL A 95 5.29 -7.74 0.29
N VAL A 96 4.97 -7.06 1.39
CA VAL A 96 3.63 -6.56 1.68
C VAL A 96 3.53 -5.16 1.10
N VAL A 97 2.77 -5.00 0.03
CA VAL A 97 2.44 -3.69 -0.55
C VAL A 97 1.16 -3.19 0.10
N ALA A 98 1.23 -2.08 0.84
CA ALA A 98 0.09 -1.48 1.51
C ALA A 98 -0.15 -0.06 0.99
N HIS A 99 -1.40 0.27 0.65
CA HIS A 99 -1.76 1.64 0.27
C HIS A 99 -1.64 2.58 1.47
N ALA A 100 -1.32 3.85 1.21
CA ALA A 100 -1.02 4.85 2.25
C ALA A 100 -2.28 5.53 2.85
N ASP A 101 -3.46 5.11 2.45
CA ASP A 101 -4.75 5.74 2.76
C ASP A 101 -5.67 4.89 3.64
N LEU A 102 -5.08 4.01 4.45
CA LEU A 102 -5.75 3.07 5.34
C LEU A 102 -5.71 3.58 6.78
N PRO A 103 -6.68 4.38 7.23
CA PRO A 103 -6.64 5.04 8.55
C PRO A 103 -6.76 4.08 9.73
N LEU A 104 -7.22 2.86 9.50
CA LEU A 104 -7.38 1.83 10.53
C LEU A 104 -6.32 0.72 10.42
N ALA A 105 -5.35 0.85 9.53
CA ALA A 105 -4.36 -0.20 9.29
C ALA A 105 -3.70 -0.69 10.58
N ALA A 106 -3.64 -2.00 10.75
CA ALA A 106 -2.97 -2.66 11.87
C ALA A 106 -2.36 -3.98 11.39
N ASP A 107 -1.29 -4.40 12.06
CA ASP A 107 -0.66 -5.72 11.89
C ASP A 107 -0.42 -6.14 10.42
N LEU A 108 0.24 -5.27 9.66
CA LEU A 108 0.61 -5.59 8.27
C LEU A 108 1.52 -6.83 8.18
N ALA A 109 2.24 -7.15 9.25
CA ALA A 109 3.10 -8.34 9.30
C ALA A 109 2.31 -9.65 9.13
N SER A 110 1.10 -9.73 9.69
CA SER A 110 0.25 -10.94 9.62
C SER A 110 -0.21 -11.27 8.20
N VAL A 111 -0.23 -10.28 7.30
CA VAL A 111 -0.58 -10.49 5.88
C VAL A 111 0.44 -11.40 5.19
N ALA A 112 1.69 -11.42 5.66
CA ALA A 112 2.76 -12.26 5.13
C ALA A 112 2.79 -13.69 5.71
N ALA A 113 1.86 -14.06 6.59
CA ALA A 113 1.86 -15.39 7.24
C ALA A 113 1.49 -16.55 6.29
N PHE A 114 1.17 -16.27 5.04
CA PHE A 114 0.78 -17.26 4.03
C PHE A 114 1.87 -17.41 2.96
N ALA A 115 2.22 -18.67 2.65
CA ALA A 115 3.20 -18.96 1.61
C ALA A 115 2.55 -18.92 0.22
N GLY A 116 2.46 -17.74 -0.36
CA GLY A 116 1.80 -17.48 -1.64
C GLY A 116 1.44 -16.00 -1.76
N VAL A 117 0.45 -15.69 -2.59
CA VAL A 117 -0.11 -14.34 -2.70
C VAL A 117 -1.27 -14.17 -1.72
N THR A 118 -1.22 -13.14 -0.90
CA THR A 118 -2.37 -12.70 -0.09
C THR A 118 -2.86 -11.37 -0.64
N LEU A 119 -4.16 -11.28 -0.94
CA LEU A 119 -4.83 -10.05 -1.33
C LEU A 119 -5.83 -9.64 -0.25
N VAL A 120 -5.76 -8.38 0.18
CA VAL A 120 -6.74 -7.77 1.08
C VAL A 120 -7.56 -6.79 0.24
N PRO A 121 -8.83 -7.09 -0.03
CA PRO A 121 -9.68 -6.19 -0.80
C PRO A 121 -10.04 -4.93 -0.02
N ASP A 122 -10.50 -3.92 -0.75
CA ASP A 122 -11.26 -2.83 -0.15
C ASP A 122 -12.62 -3.35 0.38
N ARG A 123 -13.35 -2.51 1.12
CA ARG A 123 -14.68 -2.88 1.67
C ARG A 123 -15.77 -3.09 0.59
N ARG A 124 -15.47 -2.78 -0.67
CA ARG A 124 -16.37 -2.97 -1.82
C ARG A 124 -16.07 -4.24 -2.62
N ASP A 125 -15.02 -4.98 -2.23
CA ASP A 125 -14.50 -6.15 -2.98
C ASP A 125 -14.13 -5.82 -4.45
N ASP A 126 -13.75 -4.55 -4.74
CA ASP A 126 -13.35 -4.10 -6.08
C ASP A 126 -11.84 -3.82 -6.17
N GLY A 127 -11.33 -3.04 -5.22
CA GLY A 127 -9.93 -2.68 -5.10
C GLY A 127 -9.09 -3.70 -4.33
N THR A 128 -7.79 -3.43 -4.28
CA THR A 128 -6.83 -4.18 -3.45
C THR A 128 -6.07 -3.19 -2.59
N ASN A 129 -6.36 -3.14 -1.31
CA ASN A 129 -5.72 -2.23 -0.36
C ASN A 129 -4.35 -2.71 0.09
N VAL A 130 -4.21 -4.03 0.30
CA VAL A 130 -2.93 -4.64 0.65
C VAL A 130 -2.73 -5.89 -0.20
N ALA A 131 -1.52 -6.08 -0.73
CA ALA A 131 -1.12 -7.29 -1.42
C ALA A 131 0.22 -7.78 -0.87
N CYS A 132 0.29 -9.03 -0.42
CA CYS A 132 1.55 -9.68 -0.11
C CYS A 132 1.90 -10.65 -1.22
N VAL A 133 3.11 -10.53 -1.77
CA VAL A 133 3.57 -11.36 -2.88
C VAL A 133 4.95 -11.96 -2.59
N PRO A 134 5.23 -13.18 -3.04
CA PRO A 134 6.62 -13.67 -3.12
C PRO A 134 7.41 -12.76 -4.04
N SER A 135 8.58 -12.31 -3.61
CA SER A 135 9.37 -11.31 -4.33
C SER A 135 9.98 -11.82 -5.64
N ASP A 136 10.05 -13.14 -5.82
CA ASP A 136 10.57 -13.84 -6.98
C ASP A 136 9.48 -14.33 -7.95
N ALA A 137 8.18 -14.05 -7.65
CA ALA A 137 7.07 -14.55 -8.45
C ALA A 137 6.82 -13.78 -9.77
N ASP A 138 7.55 -12.71 -10.07
CA ASP A 138 7.30 -11.81 -11.21
C ASP A 138 5.83 -11.35 -11.28
N PHE A 139 5.27 -10.99 -10.13
CA PHE A 139 3.89 -10.56 -10.00
C PHE A 139 3.67 -9.18 -10.63
N ARG A 140 2.71 -9.08 -11.55
CA ARG A 140 2.38 -7.84 -12.26
C ARG A 140 1.26 -7.11 -11.56
N PHE A 141 1.58 -6.03 -10.88
CA PHE A 141 0.58 -5.18 -10.24
C PHE A 141 -0.26 -4.41 -11.26
N SER A 142 -1.56 -4.34 -11.01
CA SER A 142 -2.54 -3.66 -11.85
C SER A 142 -3.61 -2.99 -11.00
N TYR A 143 -3.18 -1.99 -10.20
CA TYR A 143 -4.06 -1.19 -9.34
C TYR A 143 -5.04 -0.33 -10.16
N GLY A 144 -6.09 0.14 -9.50
CA GLY A 144 -7.20 0.89 -10.07
C GLY A 144 -8.52 0.09 -9.97
N PRO A 145 -9.64 0.60 -10.49
CA PRO A 145 -10.95 -0.07 -10.43
C PRO A 145 -10.87 -1.52 -10.91
N GLY A 146 -11.45 -2.47 -10.17
CA GLY A 146 -11.38 -3.91 -10.47
C GLY A 146 -10.02 -4.56 -10.21
N SER A 147 -9.14 -3.93 -9.41
CA SER A 147 -7.80 -4.48 -9.18
C SER A 147 -7.80 -5.82 -8.45
N LEU A 148 -8.77 -6.10 -7.59
CA LEU A 148 -8.89 -7.40 -6.93
C LEU A 148 -9.02 -8.54 -7.94
N ALA A 149 -9.90 -8.38 -8.93
CA ALA A 149 -10.09 -9.39 -9.98
C ALA A 149 -8.83 -9.57 -10.84
N ARG A 150 -8.14 -8.46 -11.21
CA ARG A 150 -6.90 -8.53 -12.00
C ARG A 150 -5.75 -9.17 -11.22
N HIS A 151 -5.57 -8.84 -9.94
CA HIS A 151 -4.55 -9.46 -9.10
C HIS A 151 -4.84 -10.95 -8.82
N THR A 152 -6.12 -11.32 -8.68
CA THR A 152 -6.54 -12.71 -8.61
C THR A 152 -6.16 -13.47 -9.88
N ALA A 153 -6.50 -12.92 -11.06
CA ALA A 153 -6.15 -13.53 -12.33
C ALA A 153 -4.63 -13.67 -12.53
N GLU A 154 -3.87 -12.65 -12.10
CA GLU A 154 -2.40 -12.69 -12.15
C GLU A 154 -1.83 -13.79 -11.24
N THR A 155 -2.37 -13.95 -10.03
CA THR A 155 -1.97 -15.03 -9.13
C THR A 155 -2.22 -16.41 -9.74
N LEU A 156 -3.38 -16.60 -10.38
CA LEU A 156 -3.71 -17.84 -11.08
C LEU A 156 -2.79 -18.09 -12.29
N ARG A 157 -2.45 -17.03 -13.05
CA ARG A 157 -1.48 -17.12 -14.16
C ARG A 157 -0.11 -17.61 -13.71
N LEU A 158 0.31 -17.19 -12.51
CA LEU A 158 1.60 -17.58 -11.92
C LEU A 158 1.59 -19.01 -11.33
N GLY A 159 0.41 -19.61 -11.14
CA GLY A 159 0.29 -20.93 -10.51
C GLY A 159 0.70 -20.97 -9.04
N VAL A 160 0.70 -19.81 -8.36
CA VAL A 160 1.03 -19.73 -6.93
C VAL A 160 -0.23 -19.77 -6.07
N PRO A 161 -0.17 -20.26 -4.81
CA PRO A 161 -1.32 -20.27 -3.92
C PRO A 161 -1.87 -18.86 -3.67
N LEU A 162 -3.20 -18.73 -3.64
CA LEU A 162 -3.91 -17.48 -3.36
C LEU A 162 -4.65 -17.56 -2.03
N ARG A 163 -4.52 -16.50 -1.21
CA ARG A 163 -5.39 -16.21 -0.08
C ARG A 163 -6.04 -14.83 -0.27
N VAL A 164 -7.36 -14.77 -0.22
CA VAL A 164 -8.09 -13.50 -0.09
C VAL A 164 -8.43 -13.31 1.39
N LEU A 165 -7.81 -12.33 2.02
CA LEU A 165 -7.97 -12.02 3.44
C LEU A 165 -8.88 -10.81 3.61
N ARG A 166 -10.09 -11.02 4.14
CA ARG A 166 -11.01 -9.94 4.47
C ARG A 166 -10.76 -9.48 5.90
N GLU A 167 -9.88 -8.48 6.03
CA GLU A 167 -9.50 -7.88 7.32
C GLU A 167 -10.12 -6.47 7.41
N PRO A 168 -11.13 -6.24 8.29
CA PRO A 168 -11.85 -4.97 8.36
C PRO A 168 -10.94 -3.76 8.57
N LEU A 169 -9.87 -3.89 9.36
CA LEU A 169 -8.94 -2.81 9.63
C LEU A 169 -8.07 -2.42 8.42
N LEU A 170 -7.89 -3.33 7.46
CA LEU A 170 -7.14 -3.10 6.23
C LEU A 170 -8.06 -2.83 5.03
N ALA A 171 -9.37 -3.07 5.18
CA ALA A 171 -10.33 -2.89 4.10
C ALA A 171 -10.81 -1.44 3.93
N TRP A 172 -10.61 -0.57 4.93
CA TRP A 172 -11.08 0.81 4.90
C TRP A 172 -10.03 1.74 4.29
N ASP A 173 -10.25 2.13 3.05
CA ASP A 173 -9.54 3.20 2.36
C ASP A 173 -10.37 4.47 2.33
N VAL A 174 -9.72 5.63 2.29
CA VAL A 174 -10.36 6.95 2.28
C VAL A 174 -10.16 7.60 0.92
N ASP A 175 -11.19 7.58 0.06
CA ASP A 175 -11.15 8.11 -1.31
C ASP A 175 -12.10 9.29 -1.56
N ILE A 176 -13.27 9.26 -0.94
CA ILE A 176 -14.35 10.25 -1.12
C ILE A 176 -14.82 10.77 0.23
N PRO A 177 -15.55 11.92 0.29
CA PRO A 177 -16.03 12.49 1.55
C PRO A 177 -16.79 11.52 2.46
N ALA A 178 -17.57 10.60 1.89
CA ALA A 178 -18.30 9.60 2.68
C ALA A 178 -17.39 8.62 3.42
N ASP A 179 -16.14 8.46 2.98
CA ASP A 179 -15.17 7.58 3.64
C ASP A 179 -14.58 8.20 4.91
N LEU A 180 -14.79 9.50 5.16
CA LEU A 180 -14.30 10.19 6.35
C LEU A 180 -15.04 9.78 7.65
N ASP A 181 -16.11 9.00 7.56
CA ASP A 181 -16.85 8.52 8.72
C ASP A 181 -16.14 7.39 9.51
N TRP A 182 -14.96 6.93 9.06
CA TRP A 182 -14.16 5.91 9.75
C TRP A 182 -13.85 6.25 11.21
N ALA A 183 -13.79 7.54 11.58
CA ALA A 183 -13.54 7.98 12.95
C ALA A 183 -14.77 7.78 13.88
N ARG A 184 -15.91 7.35 13.34
CA ARG A 184 -17.17 7.13 14.09
C ARG A 184 -17.47 5.65 14.29
N THR A 185 -16.67 4.75 13.72
CA THR A 185 -16.75 3.30 13.88
C THR A 185 -15.72 2.80 14.89
#